data_fd89e075269e6dbfa3b71276f07518b2
#
_entry.id   fd89e075269e6dbfa3b71276f07518b2
#
_cell.length_a   1.000
_cell.length_b   1.000
_cell.length_c   1.000
_cell.angle_alpha   90.00
_cell.angle_beta   90.00
_cell.angle_gamma   90.00
#
_symmetry.space_group_name_H-M   'P 1'
#
loop_
_entity.id
_entity.type
_entity.pdbx_description
1 polymer ?
#
loop_
_entity_poly.entity_id
_entity_poly.type
_entity_poly.pdbx_seq_one_letter_code
_entity_poly.pdbx_strand_id
1 'polypeptide(L)'
;MKKLISFGLALSLLSCPILMAQGQKHSTYYEQRASHFRSLASKKKCIVFLGDSLSDGAEWSELLSRQDILNRGISGDTSTGVLDRLDEVVRHQPKKIFLLIGINDIARDISPEQICHNIFSILKRIKKDSPATQVYVQSLLPVNDRYNKFSSIIKNASLIPLVNKELEANAQQYHYTYIDLNTRMANSSGKLKDEFTNDGVHLLQAGYKHWAEIIKPYLH
;
A
#
# COMPACT_ATOMS: atom_id res chain seq x y z
N MET A 1 -48.90 32.19 -55.28
CA MET A 1 -47.54 32.34 -54.82
C MET A 1 -47.46 31.83 -53.38
N LYS A 2 -46.97 30.61 -53.20
CA LYS A 2 -46.85 29.97 -51.88
C LYS A 2 -45.39 30.11 -51.41
N LYS A 3 -45.16 30.81 -50.29
CA LYS A 3 -43.84 30.95 -49.67
C LYS A 3 -43.54 29.68 -48.82
N LEU A 4 -42.51 28.93 -49.19
CA LEU A 4 -41.92 27.89 -48.32
C LEU A 4 -41.09 28.57 -47.26
N ILE A 5 -41.38 28.26 -46.00
CA ILE A 5 -40.57 28.61 -44.84
C ILE A 5 -39.72 27.37 -44.50
N SER A 6 -38.39 27.48 -44.69
CA SER A 6 -37.43 26.45 -44.33
C SER A 6 -37.05 26.60 -42.85
N PHE A 7 -37.35 25.58 -42.05
CA PHE A 7 -36.90 25.51 -40.66
C PHE A 7 -35.54 24.83 -40.64
N GLY A 8 -34.49 25.60 -40.38
CA GLY A 8 -33.16 25.06 -40.11
C GLY A 8 -33.05 24.56 -38.68
N LEU A 9 -32.87 23.25 -38.52
CA LEU A 9 -32.61 22.61 -37.24
C LEU A 9 -31.11 22.77 -36.89
N ALA A 10 -30.79 23.68 -35.97
CA ALA A 10 -29.43 23.83 -35.45
C ALA A 10 -29.17 22.75 -34.41
N LEU A 11 -28.34 21.76 -34.77
CA LEU A 11 -27.84 20.71 -33.88
C LEU A 11 -26.68 21.28 -33.04
N SER A 12 -26.97 21.70 -31.81
CA SER A 12 -25.94 22.10 -30.85
C SER A 12 -25.24 20.85 -30.31
N LEU A 13 -24.04 20.58 -30.79
CA LEU A 13 -23.10 19.61 -30.21
C LEU A 13 -22.66 20.14 -28.84
N LEU A 14 -23.26 19.65 -27.77
CA LEU A 14 -22.77 19.78 -26.40
C LEU A 14 -21.46 19.00 -26.30
N SER A 15 -20.34 19.68 -26.46
CA SER A 15 -19.02 19.15 -26.10
C SER A 15 -18.95 19.02 -24.58
N CYS A 16 -19.17 17.81 -24.08
CA CYS A 16 -18.87 17.46 -22.68
C CYS A 16 -17.34 17.57 -22.49
N PRO A 17 -16.83 18.44 -21.62
CA PRO A 17 -15.40 18.46 -21.34
C PRO A 17 -15.07 17.13 -20.65
N ILE A 18 -14.27 16.29 -21.31
CA ILE A 18 -13.61 15.16 -20.66
C ILE A 18 -12.69 15.77 -19.60
N LEU A 19 -13.16 15.73 -18.34
CA LEU A 19 -12.34 16.08 -17.18
C LEU A 19 -11.23 15.04 -17.11
N MET A 20 -10.08 15.34 -17.72
CA MET A 20 -8.87 14.56 -17.51
C MET A 20 -8.59 14.61 -16.03
N ALA A 21 -8.79 13.50 -15.33
CA ALA A 21 -8.35 13.34 -13.96
C ALA A 21 -6.86 13.69 -13.94
N GLN A 22 -6.50 14.83 -13.33
CA GLN A 22 -5.11 15.17 -13.09
C GLN A 22 -4.57 14.07 -12.19
N GLY A 23 -3.71 13.21 -12.74
CA GLY A 23 -3.07 12.14 -12.01
C GLY A 23 -2.44 12.71 -10.73
N GLN A 24 -2.66 12.05 -9.60
CA GLN A 24 -2.08 12.45 -8.31
C GLN A 24 -0.56 12.60 -8.50
N LYS A 25 -0.03 13.81 -8.28
CA LYS A 25 1.41 14.07 -8.43
C LYS A 25 2.14 13.39 -7.27
N HIS A 26 2.89 12.36 -7.58
CA HIS A 26 3.72 11.66 -6.61
C HIS A 26 4.90 12.51 -6.13
N SER A 27 5.49 12.13 -4.98
CA SER A 27 6.70 12.79 -4.49
C SER A 27 7.89 12.53 -5.42
N THR A 28 8.89 13.43 -5.39
CA THR A 28 10.15 13.24 -6.13
C THR A 28 10.82 11.91 -5.78
N TYR A 29 10.81 11.53 -4.49
CA TYR A 29 11.36 10.24 -4.04
C TYR A 29 10.60 9.05 -4.64
N TYR A 30 9.26 9.11 -4.67
CA TYR A 30 8.46 8.08 -5.32
C TYR A 30 8.86 7.89 -6.78
N GLU A 31 8.94 8.99 -7.55
CA GLU A 31 9.31 8.93 -8.98
C GLU A 31 10.71 8.34 -9.18
N GLN A 32 11.67 8.74 -8.35
CA GLN A 32 13.03 8.20 -8.38
C GLN A 32 13.03 6.70 -8.13
N ARG A 33 12.37 6.23 -7.07
CA ARG A 33 12.31 4.81 -6.70
C ARG A 33 11.52 3.98 -7.72
N ALA A 34 10.35 4.46 -8.15
CA ALA A 34 9.52 3.76 -9.11
C ALA A 34 10.22 3.61 -10.48
N SER A 35 10.88 4.67 -10.98
CA SER A 35 11.66 4.61 -12.21
C SER A 35 12.85 3.64 -12.08
N HIS A 36 13.55 3.67 -10.94
CA HIS A 36 14.64 2.74 -10.66
C HIS A 36 14.15 1.29 -10.68
N PHE A 37 13.06 0.97 -9.97
CA PHE A 37 12.50 -0.39 -9.95
C PHE A 37 12.11 -0.87 -11.35
N ARG A 38 11.51 -0.02 -12.19
CA ARG A 38 11.17 -0.36 -13.58
C ARG A 38 12.40 -0.68 -14.44
N SER A 39 13.54 -0.06 -14.16
CA SER A 39 14.80 -0.28 -14.91
C SER A 39 15.49 -1.61 -14.59
N LEU A 40 15.19 -2.22 -13.43
CA LEU A 40 15.81 -3.45 -12.99
C LEU A 40 15.30 -4.66 -13.78
N ALA A 41 16.16 -5.67 -13.94
CA ALA A 41 15.77 -6.94 -14.55
C ALA A 41 14.64 -7.63 -13.76
N SER A 42 13.75 -8.33 -14.49
CA SER A 42 12.70 -9.13 -13.84
C SER A 42 13.29 -10.33 -13.13
N LYS A 43 12.90 -10.54 -11.87
CA LYS A 43 13.28 -11.69 -11.04
C LYS A 43 12.06 -12.55 -10.75
N LYS A 44 11.92 -13.66 -11.48
CA LYS A 44 10.77 -14.56 -11.32
C LYS A 44 10.81 -15.34 -10.01
N LYS A 45 9.64 -15.75 -9.53
CA LYS A 45 9.48 -16.58 -8.31
C LYS A 45 10.10 -15.97 -7.04
N CYS A 46 10.23 -14.65 -7.00
CA CYS A 46 10.73 -13.93 -5.83
C CYS A 46 9.65 -13.78 -4.76
N ILE A 47 10.07 -13.30 -3.59
CA ILE A 47 9.20 -12.79 -2.53
C ILE A 47 9.30 -11.25 -2.58
N VAL A 48 8.17 -10.56 -2.59
CA VAL A 48 8.14 -9.10 -2.63
C VAL A 48 7.61 -8.54 -1.32
N PHE A 49 8.35 -7.62 -0.71
CA PHE A 49 7.85 -6.74 0.35
C PHE A 49 7.39 -5.44 -0.30
N LEU A 50 6.08 -5.23 -0.32
CA LEU A 50 5.42 -4.12 -1.01
C LEU A 50 4.78 -3.18 0.00
N GLY A 51 5.10 -1.88 -0.07
CA GLY A 51 4.54 -0.92 0.87
C GLY A 51 5.20 0.44 0.83
N ASP A 52 5.15 1.11 1.96
CA ASP A 52 5.68 2.45 2.20
C ASP A 52 7.06 2.47 2.89
N SER A 53 7.32 3.51 3.71
CA SER A 53 8.59 3.67 4.45
C SER A 53 8.88 2.52 5.42
N LEU A 54 7.86 1.89 5.96
CA LEU A 54 8.05 0.75 6.86
C LEU A 54 8.63 -0.46 6.11
N SER A 55 8.23 -0.66 4.85
CA SER A 55 8.84 -1.68 3.99
C SER A 55 10.18 -1.24 3.41
N ASP A 56 10.29 0.04 3.00
CA ASP A 56 11.50 0.64 2.40
C ASP A 56 12.70 0.59 3.36
N GLY A 57 12.47 0.85 4.65
CA GLY A 57 13.50 0.99 5.68
C GLY A 57 14.14 -0.31 6.17
N ALA A 58 13.81 -1.46 5.62
CA ALA A 58 14.39 -2.75 6.02
C ALA A 58 15.25 -3.38 4.93
N GLU A 59 16.39 -3.92 5.32
CA GLU A 59 17.23 -4.78 4.49
C GLU A 59 16.72 -6.23 4.53
N TRP A 60 15.53 -6.45 3.91
CA TRP A 60 14.77 -7.70 4.02
C TRP A 60 15.58 -8.94 3.64
N SER A 61 16.41 -8.87 2.61
CA SER A 61 17.23 -10.00 2.13
C SER A 61 18.26 -10.42 3.16
N GLU A 62 18.89 -9.47 3.84
CA GLU A 62 19.87 -9.70 4.89
C GLU A 62 19.18 -10.14 6.18
N LEU A 63 18.12 -9.42 6.58
CA LEU A 63 17.36 -9.71 7.80
C LEU A 63 16.77 -11.13 7.82
N LEU A 64 16.34 -11.64 6.65
CA LEU A 64 15.75 -12.95 6.49
C LEU A 64 16.73 -13.99 5.90
N SER A 65 18.00 -13.60 5.67
CA SER A 65 19.05 -14.45 5.08
C SER A 65 18.59 -15.13 3.78
N ARG A 66 17.97 -14.35 2.86
CA ARG A 66 17.37 -14.86 1.61
C ARG A 66 17.71 -13.98 0.42
N GLN A 67 18.17 -14.62 -0.67
CA GLN A 67 18.51 -13.93 -1.92
C GLN A 67 17.31 -13.75 -2.89
N ASP A 68 16.18 -14.37 -2.62
CA ASP A 68 14.99 -14.32 -3.48
C ASP A 68 14.00 -13.21 -3.10
N ILE A 69 14.41 -12.29 -2.23
CA ILE A 69 13.59 -11.17 -1.78
C ILE A 69 13.81 -9.91 -2.63
N LEU A 70 12.73 -9.18 -2.90
CA LEU A 70 12.73 -7.84 -3.46
C LEU A 70 12.05 -6.89 -2.49
N ASN A 71 12.77 -5.86 -2.04
CA ASN A 71 12.16 -4.73 -1.36
C ASN A 71 11.53 -3.80 -2.41
N ARG A 72 10.22 -3.60 -2.31
CA ARG A 72 9.41 -2.67 -3.13
C ARG A 72 8.65 -1.69 -2.23
N GLY A 73 9.27 -1.32 -1.10
CA GLY A 73 8.85 -0.18 -0.30
C GLY A 73 9.25 1.14 -0.97
N ILE A 74 8.43 2.17 -0.81
CA ILE A 74 8.76 3.56 -1.15
C ILE A 74 8.28 4.46 -0.02
N SER A 75 9.20 5.17 0.63
CA SER A 75 8.85 6.08 1.73
C SER A 75 7.85 7.14 1.30
N GLY A 76 6.79 7.32 2.09
CA GLY A 76 5.69 8.24 1.81
C GLY A 76 4.64 7.73 0.83
N ASP A 77 4.75 6.49 0.33
CA ASP A 77 3.79 5.90 -0.60
C ASP A 77 2.41 5.69 0.03
N THR A 78 1.39 5.69 -0.81
CA THR A 78 -0.02 5.47 -0.45
C THR A 78 -0.58 4.24 -1.14
N SER A 79 -1.77 3.82 -0.72
CA SER A 79 -2.50 2.74 -1.38
C SER A 79 -2.73 3.01 -2.88
N THR A 80 -3.02 4.27 -3.26
CA THR A 80 -3.11 4.70 -4.66
C THR A 80 -1.75 4.61 -5.36
N GLY A 81 -0.67 5.08 -4.72
CA GLY A 81 0.67 5.02 -5.30
C GLY A 81 1.15 3.60 -5.56
N VAL A 82 0.87 2.65 -4.66
CA VAL A 82 1.13 1.23 -4.89
C VAL A 82 0.35 0.73 -6.12
N LEU A 83 -0.92 1.11 -6.27
CA LEU A 83 -1.74 0.71 -7.41
C LEU A 83 -1.17 1.24 -8.73
N ASP A 84 -0.67 2.49 -8.76
CA ASP A 84 -0.10 3.14 -9.94
C ASP A 84 1.21 2.51 -10.43
N ARG A 85 1.96 1.82 -9.54
CA ARG A 85 3.21 1.12 -9.87
C ARG A 85 3.13 -0.40 -9.83
N LEU A 86 1.93 -0.97 -9.72
CA LEU A 86 1.75 -2.41 -9.51
C LEU A 86 2.20 -3.25 -10.71
N ASP A 87 2.21 -2.70 -11.92
CA ASP A 87 2.75 -3.32 -13.13
C ASP A 87 4.21 -3.76 -12.97
N GLU A 88 5.01 -2.92 -12.30
CA GLU A 88 6.39 -3.26 -11.97
C GLU A 88 6.48 -4.49 -11.06
N VAL A 89 5.61 -4.61 -10.09
CA VAL A 89 5.59 -5.72 -9.13
C VAL A 89 5.14 -7.03 -9.79
N VAL A 90 4.00 -7.01 -10.49
CA VAL A 90 3.41 -8.22 -11.07
C VAL A 90 4.22 -8.78 -12.25
N ARG A 91 5.02 -7.96 -12.96
CA ARG A 91 5.91 -8.44 -14.03
C ARG A 91 6.94 -9.47 -13.55
N HIS A 92 7.27 -9.47 -12.25
CA HIS A 92 8.15 -10.47 -11.64
C HIS A 92 7.49 -11.84 -11.47
N GLN A 93 6.17 -11.96 -11.56
CA GLN A 93 5.41 -13.18 -11.23
C GLN A 93 5.88 -13.75 -9.89
N PRO A 94 5.80 -12.94 -8.80
CA PRO A 94 6.33 -13.34 -7.49
C PRO A 94 5.57 -14.53 -6.95
N LYS A 95 6.25 -15.41 -6.20
CA LYS A 95 5.56 -16.49 -5.48
C LYS A 95 4.77 -15.96 -4.28
N LYS A 96 5.29 -14.89 -3.64
CA LYS A 96 4.65 -14.27 -2.47
C LYS A 96 4.78 -12.75 -2.51
N ILE A 97 3.75 -12.07 -2.06
CA ILE A 97 3.76 -10.61 -1.79
C ILE A 97 3.35 -10.40 -0.34
N PHE A 98 4.19 -9.72 0.44
CA PHE A 98 3.85 -9.18 1.76
C PHE A 98 3.52 -7.71 1.57
N LEU A 99 2.23 -7.35 1.70
CA LEU A 99 1.71 -5.99 1.50
C LEU A 99 1.44 -5.33 2.84
N LEU A 100 2.05 -4.17 3.07
CA LEU A 100 1.75 -3.28 4.19
C LEU A 100 1.69 -1.85 3.66
N ILE A 101 0.50 -1.24 3.62
CA ILE A 101 0.26 0.10 3.07
C ILE A 101 -0.99 0.72 3.70
N GLY A 102 -1.00 2.06 3.87
CA GLY A 102 -2.17 2.79 4.32
C GLY A 102 -1.90 3.83 5.40
N ILE A 103 -0.74 3.81 6.08
CA ILE A 103 -0.44 4.77 7.14
C ILE A 103 -0.29 6.20 6.58
N ASN A 104 0.23 6.35 5.38
CA ASN A 104 0.34 7.64 4.70
C ASN A 104 -0.99 8.13 4.12
N ASP A 105 -1.91 7.22 3.83
CA ASP A 105 -3.29 7.55 3.48
C ASP A 105 -3.99 8.17 4.70
N ILE A 106 -3.86 7.55 5.87
CA ILE A 106 -4.36 8.07 7.16
C ILE A 106 -3.79 9.47 7.45
N ALA A 107 -2.48 9.67 7.21
CA ALA A 107 -1.83 10.98 7.37
C ALA A 107 -2.40 12.06 6.45
N ARG A 108 -3.04 11.68 5.35
CA ARG A 108 -3.66 12.55 4.33
C ARG A 108 -5.17 12.62 4.45
N ASP A 109 -5.73 12.26 5.59
CA ASP A 109 -7.17 12.27 5.88
C ASP A 109 -8.01 11.42 4.90
N ILE A 110 -7.42 10.37 4.27
CA ILE A 110 -8.14 9.41 3.44
C ILE A 110 -8.93 8.46 4.35
N SER A 111 -10.19 8.24 4.02
CA SER A 111 -11.07 7.40 4.84
C SER A 111 -10.66 5.92 4.85
N PRO A 112 -10.96 5.17 5.93
CA PRO A 112 -10.72 3.72 6.00
C PRO A 112 -11.34 2.95 4.83
N GLU A 113 -12.54 3.33 4.41
CA GLU A 113 -13.26 2.71 3.30
C GLU A 113 -12.49 2.88 1.99
N GLN A 114 -11.96 4.09 1.73
CA GLN A 114 -11.19 4.36 0.52
C GLN A 114 -9.84 3.65 0.54
N ILE A 115 -9.17 3.58 1.70
CA ILE A 115 -7.91 2.84 1.88
C ILE A 115 -8.14 1.35 1.56
N CYS A 116 -9.15 0.75 2.17
CA CYS A 116 -9.51 -0.65 1.94
C CYS A 116 -9.92 -0.91 0.49
N HIS A 117 -10.71 -0.02 -0.12
CA HIS A 117 -11.07 -0.09 -1.54
C HIS A 117 -9.84 -0.14 -2.46
N ASN A 118 -8.85 0.72 -2.20
CA ASN A 118 -7.60 0.74 -2.96
C ASN A 118 -6.80 -0.57 -2.76
N ILE A 119 -6.68 -1.06 -1.52
CA ILE A 119 -6.01 -2.33 -1.21
C ILE A 119 -6.71 -3.50 -1.91
N PHE A 120 -8.04 -3.55 -1.87
CA PHE A 120 -8.81 -4.58 -2.59
C PHE A 120 -8.64 -4.49 -4.11
N SER A 121 -8.46 -3.30 -4.65
CA SER A 121 -8.15 -3.08 -6.07
C SER A 121 -6.75 -3.60 -6.42
N ILE A 122 -5.75 -3.40 -5.54
CA ILE A 122 -4.41 -3.99 -5.66
C ILE A 122 -4.51 -5.52 -5.70
N LEU A 123 -5.27 -6.13 -4.78
CA LEU A 123 -5.45 -7.58 -4.69
C LEU A 123 -6.10 -8.16 -5.95
N LYS A 124 -7.18 -7.53 -6.44
CA LYS A 124 -7.83 -7.90 -7.69
C LYS A 124 -6.87 -7.84 -8.89
N ARG A 125 -6.05 -6.79 -8.94
CA ARG A 125 -5.05 -6.61 -10.00
C ARG A 125 -3.96 -7.68 -9.92
N ILE A 126 -3.43 -7.99 -8.71
CA ILE A 126 -2.47 -9.09 -8.51
C ILE A 126 -3.09 -10.41 -8.96
N LYS A 127 -4.32 -10.71 -8.54
CA LYS A 127 -5.02 -11.95 -8.92
C LYS A 127 -5.18 -12.10 -10.43
N LYS A 128 -5.44 -11.00 -11.12
CA LYS A 128 -5.57 -10.96 -12.59
C LYS A 128 -4.22 -11.16 -13.30
N ASP A 129 -3.19 -10.39 -12.89
CA ASP A 129 -1.94 -10.25 -13.65
C ASP A 129 -0.85 -11.23 -13.19
N SER A 130 -1.00 -11.83 -11.99
CA SER A 130 -0.08 -12.83 -11.41
C SER A 130 -0.85 -13.86 -10.56
N PRO A 131 -1.72 -14.69 -11.16
CA PRO A 131 -2.73 -15.51 -10.47
C PRO A 131 -2.15 -16.57 -9.52
N ALA A 132 -0.89 -16.98 -9.71
CA ALA A 132 -0.20 -17.94 -8.85
C ALA A 132 0.44 -17.30 -7.60
N THR A 133 0.43 -15.97 -7.50
CA THR A 133 1.01 -15.24 -6.36
C THR A 133 0.16 -15.42 -5.10
N GLN A 134 0.78 -15.87 -4.02
CA GLN A 134 0.18 -15.83 -2.68
C GLN A 134 0.35 -14.44 -2.08
N VAL A 135 -0.74 -13.85 -1.60
CA VAL A 135 -0.69 -12.51 -1.00
C VAL A 135 -0.92 -12.58 0.50
N TYR A 136 -0.06 -11.90 1.23
CA TYR A 136 -0.13 -11.70 2.68
C TYR A 136 -0.36 -10.21 2.93
N VAL A 137 -1.56 -9.85 3.39
CA VAL A 137 -1.86 -8.47 3.79
C VAL A 137 -1.58 -8.33 5.27
N GLN A 138 -0.72 -7.42 5.60
CA GLN A 138 -0.31 -7.15 6.97
C GLN A 138 -1.10 -5.99 7.54
N SER A 139 -1.52 -6.08 8.80
CA SER A 139 -2.20 -4.98 9.47
C SER A 139 -1.30 -3.74 9.55
N LEU A 140 -1.87 -2.56 9.49
CA LEU A 140 -1.17 -1.33 9.84
C LEU A 140 -0.66 -1.43 11.28
N LEU A 141 0.57 -0.97 11.50
CA LEU A 141 1.18 -0.99 12.83
C LEU A 141 0.50 0.01 13.77
N PRO A 142 0.57 -0.22 15.09
CA PRO A 142 0.20 0.81 16.04
C PRO A 142 1.20 1.97 15.95
N VAL A 143 0.80 3.15 16.39
CA VAL A 143 1.68 4.30 16.50
C VAL A 143 1.89 4.68 17.97
N ASN A 144 2.91 5.51 18.25
CA ASN A 144 3.19 5.97 19.60
C ASN A 144 3.30 7.49 19.62
N ASP A 145 2.31 8.14 20.19
CA ASP A 145 2.15 9.59 20.29
C ASP A 145 3.15 10.27 21.25
N ARG A 146 3.84 9.49 22.10
CA ARG A 146 4.83 9.98 23.06
C ARG A 146 5.94 10.82 22.41
N TYR A 147 6.28 10.53 21.17
CA TYR A 147 7.41 11.17 20.48
C TYR A 147 7.05 12.52 19.85
N ASN A 148 5.77 12.90 19.83
CA ASN A 148 5.29 14.18 19.29
C ASN A 148 5.73 14.46 17.84
N LYS A 149 5.94 13.39 17.05
CA LYS A 149 6.29 13.45 15.63
C LYS A 149 5.11 12.93 14.80
N PHE A 150 5.08 13.24 13.51
CA PHE A 150 4.03 12.79 12.58
C PHE A 150 2.62 13.12 13.06
N SER A 151 2.40 14.39 13.42
CA SER A 151 1.14 14.87 14.01
C SER A 151 -0.11 14.52 13.21
N SER A 152 -0.03 14.49 11.87
CA SER A 152 -1.14 14.08 10.98
C SER A 152 -1.50 12.59 11.14
N ILE A 153 -0.51 11.69 11.35
CA ILE A 153 -0.76 10.28 11.63
C ILE A 153 -1.35 10.13 13.03
N ILE A 154 -0.75 10.79 14.02
CA ILE A 154 -1.18 10.69 15.43
C ILE A 154 -2.61 11.20 15.60
N LYS A 155 -2.97 12.32 14.98
CA LYS A 155 -4.33 12.86 14.98
C LYS A 155 -5.37 11.83 14.50
N ASN A 156 -5.01 11.05 13.51
CA ASN A 156 -5.89 10.10 12.85
C ASN A 156 -5.64 8.63 13.27
N ALA A 157 -4.86 8.39 14.30
CA ALA A 157 -4.46 7.05 14.74
C ALA A 157 -5.66 6.12 15.07
N SER A 158 -6.79 6.69 15.49
CA SER A 158 -8.04 5.96 15.75
C SER A 158 -8.62 5.29 14.49
N LEU A 159 -8.19 5.67 13.28
CA LEU A 159 -8.60 5.04 12.03
C LEU A 159 -7.84 3.72 11.77
N ILE A 160 -6.67 3.51 12.37
CA ILE A 160 -5.86 2.29 12.18
C ILE A 160 -6.65 1.02 12.49
N PRO A 161 -7.30 0.89 13.67
CA PRO A 161 -8.10 -0.30 13.99
C PRO A 161 -9.26 -0.52 13.02
N LEU A 162 -9.86 0.54 12.46
CA LEU A 162 -10.95 0.42 11.51
C LEU A 162 -10.47 -0.20 10.19
N VAL A 163 -9.33 0.28 9.65
CA VAL A 163 -8.69 -0.31 8.47
C VAL A 163 -8.32 -1.77 8.72
N ASN A 164 -7.66 -2.06 9.85
CA ASN A 164 -7.22 -3.42 10.18
C ASN A 164 -8.38 -4.39 10.30
N LYS A 165 -9.47 -4.00 10.97
CA LYS A 165 -10.69 -4.80 11.09
C LYS A 165 -11.31 -5.13 9.73
N GLU A 166 -11.38 -4.14 8.85
CA GLU A 166 -11.93 -4.33 7.49
C GLU A 166 -11.04 -5.26 6.66
N LEU A 167 -9.71 -5.11 6.75
CA LEU A 167 -8.79 -6.01 6.09
C LEU A 167 -8.91 -7.45 6.61
N GLU A 168 -8.99 -7.66 7.93
CA GLU A 168 -9.15 -8.99 8.52
C GLU A 168 -10.46 -9.66 8.06
N ALA A 169 -11.58 -8.93 8.13
CA ALA A 169 -12.91 -9.44 7.78
C ALA A 169 -13.02 -9.88 6.30
N ASN A 170 -12.27 -9.25 5.42
CA ASN A 170 -12.36 -9.49 3.97
C ASN A 170 -11.29 -10.47 3.43
N ALA A 171 -10.46 -11.07 4.29
CA ALA A 171 -9.36 -11.93 3.87
C ALA A 171 -9.82 -13.11 3.01
N GLN A 172 -10.90 -13.77 3.38
CA GLN A 172 -11.47 -14.89 2.62
C GLN A 172 -12.02 -14.44 1.26
N GLN A 173 -12.76 -13.33 1.23
CA GLN A 173 -13.40 -12.81 0.02
C GLN A 173 -12.39 -12.44 -1.07
N TYR A 174 -11.24 -11.84 -0.68
CA TYR A 174 -10.20 -11.41 -1.61
C TYR A 174 -9.01 -12.39 -1.69
N HIS A 175 -9.12 -13.58 -1.07
CA HIS A 175 -8.16 -14.69 -1.18
C HIS A 175 -6.72 -14.31 -0.76
N TYR A 176 -6.55 -13.68 0.39
CA TYR A 176 -5.24 -13.42 0.99
C TYR A 176 -5.15 -13.96 2.42
N THR A 177 -3.94 -14.11 2.91
CA THR A 177 -3.68 -14.37 4.32
C THR A 177 -3.50 -13.05 5.06
N TYR A 178 -4.32 -12.79 6.07
CA TYR A 178 -4.13 -11.66 6.96
C TYR A 178 -3.07 -11.97 8.00
N ILE A 179 -2.14 -11.02 8.25
CA ILE A 179 -1.13 -11.14 9.30
C ILE A 179 -1.30 -9.96 10.26
N ASP A 180 -1.69 -10.26 11.49
CA ASP A 180 -1.80 -9.26 12.54
C ASP A 180 -0.41 -8.87 13.08
N LEU A 181 0.14 -7.78 12.58
CA LEU A 181 1.33 -7.13 13.13
C LEU A 181 0.95 -6.16 14.25
N ASN A 182 -0.26 -5.55 14.18
CA ASN A 182 -0.66 -4.48 15.08
C ASN A 182 -0.59 -4.91 16.55
N THR A 183 -1.32 -5.96 16.91
CA THR A 183 -1.35 -6.43 18.30
C THR A 183 -0.01 -6.95 18.79
N ARG A 184 0.78 -7.55 17.90
CA ARG A 184 2.09 -8.12 18.22
C ARG A 184 3.18 -7.06 18.42
N MET A 185 3.02 -5.90 17.78
CA MET A 185 3.94 -4.76 17.91
C MET A 185 3.53 -3.79 19.03
N ALA A 186 2.28 -3.91 19.52
CA ALA A 186 1.74 -3.03 20.55
C ALA A 186 2.25 -3.38 21.96
N ASN A 187 2.36 -2.36 22.79
CA ASN A 187 2.47 -2.50 24.24
C ASN A 187 1.08 -2.71 24.88
N SER A 188 1.02 -2.84 26.21
CA SER A 188 -0.24 -3.03 26.95
C SER A 188 -1.27 -1.90 26.80
N SER A 189 -0.83 -0.72 26.32
CA SER A 189 -1.69 0.44 26.04
C SER A 189 -2.09 0.54 24.56
N GLY A 190 -1.78 -0.46 23.75
CA GLY A 190 -2.10 -0.48 22.32
C GLY A 190 -1.21 0.43 21.46
N LYS A 191 -0.14 0.99 22.02
CA LYS A 191 0.81 1.84 21.30
C LYS A 191 2.03 1.03 20.84
N LEU A 192 2.68 1.48 19.76
CA LEU A 192 3.95 0.89 19.30
C LEU A 192 4.95 0.88 20.47
N LYS A 193 5.56 -0.29 20.70
CA LYS A 193 6.52 -0.47 21.82
C LYS A 193 7.66 0.53 21.70
N ASP A 194 8.07 1.10 22.83
CA ASP A 194 9.12 2.12 22.88
C ASP A 194 10.47 1.60 22.35
N GLU A 195 10.80 0.33 22.61
CA GLU A 195 12.01 -0.30 22.11
C GLU A 195 12.01 -0.54 20.59
N PHE A 196 10.86 -0.43 19.93
CA PHE A 196 10.74 -0.63 18.49
C PHE A 196 10.85 0.65 17.68
N THR A 197 10.78 1.82 18.31
CA THR A 197 10.72 3.10 17.61
C THR A 197 11.46 4.22 18.34
N ASN A 198 11.86 5.25 17.60
CA ASN A 198 12.40 6.50 18.16
C ASN A 198 11.65 7.74 17.65
N ASP A 199 10.58 7.54 16.91
CA ASP A 199 9.77 8.62 16.36
C ASP A 199 8.25 8.35 16.46
N GLY A 200 7.87 7.16 16.90
CA GLY A 200 6.48 6.74 17.12
C GLY A 200 5.80 6.10 15.91
N VAL A 201 6.48 6.01 14.77
CA VAL A 201 5.94 5.44 13.51
C VAL A 201 6.91 4.46 12.87
N HIS A 202 8.16 4.88 12.64
CA HIS A 202 9.17 4.06 11.99
C HIS A 202 9.87 3.13 12.98
N LEU A 203 10.40 2.02 12.45
CA LEU A 203 10.97 0.98 13.28
C LEU A 203 12.49 1.11 13.42
N LEU A 204 12.97 0.83 14.62
CA LEU A 204 14.35 0.50 14.91
C LEU A 204 14.61 -0.98 14.62
N GLN A 205 15.90 -1.38 14.72
CA GLN A 205 16.31 -2.77 14.49
C GLN A 205 15.49 -3.79 15.29
N ALA A 206 15.19 -3.51 16.58
CA ALA A 206 14.41 -4.41 17.42
C ALA A 206 13.01 -4.66 16.85
N GLY A 207 12.36 -3.61 16.31
CA GLY A 207 11.06 -3.71 15.66
C GLY A 207 11.11 -4.55 14.37
N TYR A 208 12.12 -4.32 13.53
CA TYR A 208 12.30 -5.12 12.29
C TYR A 208 12.61 -6.58 12.58
N LYS A 209 13.44 -6.89 13.58
CA LYS A 209 13.69 -8.27 14.00
C LYS A 209 12.42 -8.95 14.49
N HIS A 210 11.63 -8.25 15.30
CA HIS A 210 10.36 -8.78 15.77
C HIS A 210 9.38 -9.01 14.62
N TRP A 211 9.28 -8.07 13.67
CA TRP A 211 8.48 -8.25 12.45
C TRP A 211 8.93 -9.48 11.65
N ALA A 212 10.24 -9.65 11.45
CA ALA A 212 10.80 -10.80 10.76
C ALA A 212 10.39 -12.14 11.43
N GLU A 213 10.43 -12.23 12.76
CA GLU A 213 9.97 -13.43 13.48
C GLU A 213 8.46 -13.69 13.28
N ILE A 214 7.64 -12.65 13.22
CA ILE A 214 6.21 -12.79 12.97
C ILE A 214 5.92 -13.39 11.59
N ILE A 215 6.64 -12.96 10.57
CA ILE A 215 6.39 -13.39 9.19
C ILE A 215 7.14 -14.67 8.78
N LYS A 216 8.11 -15.10 9.56
CA LYS A 216 8.95 -16.29 9.29
C LYS A 216 8.15 -17.56 8.93
N PRO A 217 7.03 -17.89 9.59
CA PRO A 217 6.22 -19.05 9.24
C PRO A 217 5.63 -19.00 7.81
N TYR A 218 5.52 -17.82 7.23
CA TYR A 218 4.91 -17.61 5.92
C TYR A 218 5.92 -17.55 4.76
N LEU A 219 7.21 -17.75 5.04
CA LEU A 219 8.29 -17.65 4.03
C LEU A 219 8.57 -18.97 3.29
N HIS A 220 8.02 -20.07 3.73
CA HIS A 220 8.21 -21.42 3.15
C HIS A 220 7.26 -21.76 2.03
#